data_3620ba48a88d7a553fd57b37f5f0e840
#
_entry.id   3620ba48a88d7a553fd57b37f5f0e840
#
_cell.length_a   1.000
_cell.length_b   1.000
_cell.length_c   1.000
_cell.angle_alpha   90.00
_cell.angle_beta   90.00
_cell.angle_gamma   90.00
#
_symmetry.space_group_name_H-M   'P 1'
#
loop_
_entity.id
_entity.type
_entity.pdbx_description
1 polymer ?
#
loop_
_entity_poly.entity_id
_entity_poly.type
_entity_poly.pdbx_seq_one_letter_code
_entity_poly.pdbx_strand_id
1 'polypeptide(L)'
;MIGLDTNLLLRLWLNDDPAQNERIDALLAEFGSAPGSLLLTDVVLAEAIWTLKSAYRQDKAAQMLALRSVLNETAFAFEDRVTVVQAADLFERNACGFSDCLVVAKHARLNCAFTATFDRSMLALPGVRAP
;
A
#
# COMPACT_ATOMS: atom_id res chain seq x y z
N MET A 1 -15.40 -11.70 4.23
CA MET A 1 -14.36 -10.75 3.75
C MET A 1 -14.91 -9.94 2.59
N ILE A 2 -14.74 -8.64 2.62
CA ILE A 2 -15.08 -7.76 1.51
C ILE A 2 -13.82 -7.08 0.98
N GLY A 3 -13.78 -6.79 -0.33
CA GLY A 3 -12.69 -6.04 -0.94
C GLY A 3 -12.98 -4.55 -0.90
N LEU A 4 -11.96 -3.74 -0.60
CA LEU A 4 -12.06 -2.29 -0.58
C LEU A 4 -11.37 -1.71 -1.82
N ASP A 5 -12.05 -0.76 -2.47
CA ASP A 5 -11.50 -0.02 -3.60
C ASP A 5 -10.61 1.14 -3.14
N THR A 6 -9.79 1.63 -4.05
CA THR A 6 -8.83 2.71 -3.82
C THR A 6 -9.48 3.96 -3.23
N ASN A 7 -10.61 4.41 -3.78
CA ASN A 7 -11.28 5.62 -3.30
C ASN A 7 -11.82 5.47 -1.88
N LEU A 8 -12.27 4.28 -1.52
CA LEU A 8 -12.73 4.01 -0.16
C LEU A 8 -11.56 4.10 0.82
N LEU A 9 -10.43 3.49 0.48
CA LEU A 9 -9.21 3.55 1.30
C LEU A 9 -8.71 5.00 1.45
N LEU A 10 -8.73 5.79 0.39
CA LEU A 10 -8.36 7.20 0.44
C LEU A 10 -9.29 8.01 1.37
N ARG A 11 -10.60 7.75 1.34
CA ARG A 11 -11.54 8.42 2.27
C ARG A 11 -11.26 8.05 3.72
N LEU A 12 -10.90 6.79 3.99
CA LEU A 12 -10.50 6.36 5.33
C LEU A 12 -9.26 7.12 5.83
N TRP A 13 -8.26 7.27 4.97
CA TRP A 13 -7.03 7.92 5.35
C TRP A 13 -7.17 9.44 5.47
N LEU A 14 -7.88 10.08 4.54
CA LEU A 14 -7.97 11.54 4.46
C LEU A 14 -9.07 12.11 5.35
N ASN A 15 -10.15 11.36 5.55
CA ASN A 15 -11.31 11.76 6.35
C ASN A 15 -11.84 13.17 5.98
N ASP A 16 -11.90 13.45 4.68
CA ASP A 16 -12.19 14.78 4.14
C ASP A 16 -13.57 14.92 3.46
N ASP A 17 -14.39 13.87 3.52
CA ASP A 17 -15.75 13.85 2.96
C ASP A 17 -16.73 13.25 3.98
N PRO A 18 -17.43 14.12 4.77
CA PRO A 18 -18.29 13.63 5.86
C PRO A 18 -19.42 12.70 5.39
N ALA A 19 -20.01 12.96 4.23
CA ALA A 19 -21.11 12.13 3.70
C ALA A 19 -20.60 10.73 3.29
N GLN A 20 -19.44 10.66 2.62
CA GLN A 20 -18.83 9.39 2.27
C GLN A 20 -18.33 8.65 3.51
N ASN A 21 -17.72 9.36 4.46
CA ASN A 21 -17.22 8.76 5.69
C ASN A 21 -18.33 8.14 6.53
N GLU A 22 -19.49 8.77 6.61
CA GLU A 22 -20.66 8.18 7.29
C GLU A 22 -21.05 6.83 6.68
N ARG A 23 -21.06 6.75 5.35
CA ARG A 23 -21.34 5.49 4.63
C ARG A 23 -20.27 4.44 4.85
N ILE A 24 -19.01 4.85 4.89
CA ILE A 24 -17.89 3.96 5.18
C ILE A 24 -17.98 3.43 6.61
N ASP A 25 -18.26 4.29 7.58
CA ASP A 25 -18.42 3.89 8.97
C ASP A 25 -19.53 2.84 9.14
N ALA A 26 -20.65 3.01 8.45
CA ALA A 26 -21.73 2.03 8.45
C ALA A 26 -21.29 0.69 7.84
N LEU A 27 -20.54 0.72 6.73
CA LEU A 27 -20.00 -0.47 6.09
C LEU A 27 -19.02 -1.20 7.01
N LEU A 28 -18.12 -0.47 7.65
CA LEU A 28 -17.13 -1.04 8.56
C LEU A 28 -17.78 -1.60 9.83
N ALA A 29 -18.84 -0.96 10.33
CA ALA A 29 -19.61 -1.48 11.47
C ALA A 29 -20.26 -2.83 11.13
N GLU A 30 -20.71 -3.01 9.89
CA GLU A 30 -21.35 -4.25 9.46
C GLU A 30 -20.34 -5.35 9.13
N PHE A 31 -19.24 -5.02 8.44
CA PHE A 31 -18.32 -6.03 7.86
C PHE A 31 -16.91 -6.00 8.41
N GLY A 32 -16.50 -4.96 9.13
CA GLY A 32 -15.10 -4.69 9.50
C GLY A 32 -14.69 -5.20 10.88
N SER A 33 -15.55 -5.89 11.62
CA SER A 33 -15.28 -6.27 13.01
C SER A 33 -14.37 -7.49 13.16
N ALA A 34 -14.38 -8.40 12.20
CA ALA A 34 -13.60 -9.64 12.28
C ALA A 34 -12.18 -9.43 11.72
N PRO A 35 -11.16 -10.10 12.28
CA PRO A 35 -9.82 -10.09 11.71
C PRO A 35 -9.82 -10.57 10.26
N GLY A 36 -9.10 -9.84 9.38
CA GLY A 36 -9.00 -10.18 7.97
C GLY A 36 -10.28 -10.02 7.17
N SER A 37 -11.25 -9.25 7.66
CA SER A 37 -12.54 -9.06 6.99
C SER A 37 -12.51 -8.06 5.84
N LEU A 38 -11.48 -7.22 5.78
CA LEU A 38 -11.34 -6.13 4.80
C LEU A 38 -10.09 -6.36 3.94
N LEU A 39 -10.29 -6.75 2.69
CA LEU A 39 -9.18 -7.04 1.78
C LEU A 39 -8.69 -5.78 1.07
N LEU A 40 -7.38 -5.55 1.16
CA LEU A 40 -6.63 -4.56 0.38
C LEU A 40 -5.68 -5.31 -0.57
N THR A 41 -5.96 -5.25 -1.87
CA THR A 41 -5.08 -5.86 -2.88
C THR A 41 -3.84 -5.00 -3.13
N ASP A 42 -2.80 -5.59 -3.71
CA ASP A 42 -1.57 -4.88 -4.07
C ASP A 42 -1.85 -3.68 -4.99
N VAL A 43 -2.76 -3.84 -5.95
CA VAL A 43 -3.14 -2.77 -6.88
C VAL A 43 -3.77 -1.58 -6.13
N VAL A 44 -4.68 -1.85 -5.21
CA VAL A 44 -5.32 -0.81 -4.39
C VAL A 44 -4.30 -0.07 -3.53
N LEU A 45 -3.39 -0.79 -2.88
CA LEU A 45 -2.33 -0.17 -2.07
C LEU A 45 -1.43 0.72 -2.90
N ALA A 46 -0.96 0.22 -4.05
CA ALA A 46 -0.10 0.97 -4.96
C ALA A 46 -0.77 2.24 -5.47
N GLU A 47 -2.02 2.14 -5.94
CA GLU A 47 -2.79 3.29 -6.40
C GLU A 47 -3.05 4.30 -5.30
N ALA A 48 -3.43 3.86 -4.12
CA ALA A 48 -3.79 4.73 -3.01
C ALA A 48 -2.56 5.53 -2.52
N ILE A 49 -1.42 4.88 -2.32
CA ILE A 49 -0.18 5.56 -1.91
C ILE A 49 0.30 6.54 -3.00
N TRP A 50 0.24 6.13 -4.26
CA TRP A 50 0.60 7.02 -5.38
C TRP A 50 -0.32 8.26 -5.43
N THR A 51 -1.61 8.08 -5.20
CA THR A 51 -2.59 9.18 -5.18
C THR A 51 -2.37 10.14 -4.02
N LEU A 52 -2.02 9.63 -2.82
CA LEU A 52 -1.62 10.48 -1.69
C LEU A 52 -0.47 11.42 -2.07
N LYS A 53 0.52 10.90 -2.79
CA LYS A 53 1.67 11.68 -3.25
C LYS A 53 1.28 12.65 -4.36
N SER A 54 0.65 12.17 -5.43
CA SER A 54 0.46 12.93 -6.67
C SER A 54 -0.70 13.92 -6.61
N ALA A 55 -1.82 13.55 -6.02
CA ALA A 55 -3.02 14.39 -5.96
C ALA A 55 -3.11 15.18 -4.66
N TYR A 56 -2.67 14.61 -3.53
CA TYR A 56 -2.77 15.23 -2.21
C TYR A 56 -1.42 15.76 -1.69
N ARG A 57 -0.36 15.62 -2.46
CA ARG A 57 1.00 16.15 -2.17
C ARG A 57 1.53 15.76 -0.79
N GLN A 58 1.17 14.59 -0.31
CA GLN A 58 1.65 14.08 0.96
C GLN A 58 3.07 13.55 0.82
N ASP A 59 3.91 13.87 1.79
CA ASP A 59 5.31 13.45 1.82
C ASP A 59 5.46 11.96 2.20
N LYS A 60 6.70 11.47 2.17
CA LYS A 60 7.00 10.08 2.53
C LYS A 60 6.53 9.74 3.94
N ALA A 61 6.72 10.61 4.91
CA ALA A 61 6.32 10.37 6.29
C ALA A 61 4.81 10.14 6.40
N ALA A 62 4.00 10.96 5.71
CA ALA A 62 2.55 10.81 5.67
C ALA A 62 2.14 9.52 4.94
N GLN A 63 2.78 9.20 3.82
CA GLN A 63 2.54 7.95 3.09
C GLN A 63 2.85 6.71 3.95
N MET A 64 3.97 6.73 4.68
CA MET A 64 4.35 5.64 5.59
C MET A 64 3.36 5.50 6.75
N LEU A 65 2.89 6.61 7.31
CA LEU A 65 1.90 6.60 8.38
C LEU A 65 0.59 5.95 7.90
N ALA A 66 0.11 6.31 6.71
CA ALA A 66 -1.08 5.71 6.11
C ALA A 66 -0.91 4.21 5.90
N LEU A 67 0.22 3.79 5.34
CA LEU A 67 0.52 2.38 5.08
C LEU A 67 0.60 1.57 6.39
N ARG A 68 1.29 2.08 7.40
CA ARG A 68 1.39 1.43 8.72
C ARG A 68 0.04 1.35 9.42
N SER A 69 -0.85 2.32 9.22
CA SER A 69 -2.18 2.30 9.84
C SER A 69 -2.99 1.05 9.43
N VAL A 70 -2.91 0.65 8.17
CA VAL A 70 -3.61 -0.56 7.69
C VAL A 70 -2.83 -1.84 8.03
N LEU A 71 -1.50 -1.80 8.03
CA LEU A 71 -0.69 -2.95 8.43
C LEU A 71 -0.84 -3.30 9.91
N ASN A 72 -1.10 -2.32 10.76
CA ASN A 72 -1.23 -2.52 12.21
C ASN A 72 -2.67 -2.80 12.65
N GLU A 73 -3.65 -2.72 11.75
CA GLU A 73 -5.04 -3.00 12.06
C GLU A 73 -5.42 -4.42 11.64
N THR A 74 -5.87 -5.23 12.59
CA THR A 74 -6.16 -6.65 12.37
C THR A 74 -7.31 -6.90 11.39
N ALA A 75 -8.21 -5.94 11.22
CA ALA A 75 -9.33 -6.05 10.28
C ALA A 75 -8.89 -6.19 8.82
N PHE A 76 -7.72 -5.65 8.46
CA PHE A 76 -7.24 -5.68 7.08
C PHE A 76 -6.53 -6.98 6.74
N ALA A 77 -6.87 -7.51 5.58
CA ALA A 77 -6.18 -8.61 4.92
C ALA A 77 -5.46 -8.09 3.66
N PHE A 78 -4.40 -8.78 3.27
CA PHE A 78 -3.57 -8.46 2.10
C PHE A 78 -3.42 -9.71 1.23
N GLU A 79 -3.08 -9.54 -0.04
CA GLU A 79 -2.75 -10.70 -0.91
C GLU A 79 -1.57 -11.48 -0.33
N ASP A 80 -0.52 -10.76 0.08
CA ASP A 80 0.64 -11.30 0.81
C ASP A 80 1.16 -10.24 1.77
N ARG A 81 0.81 -10.37 3.05
CA ARG A 81 1.22 -9.41 4.08
C ARG A 81 2.74 -9.28 4.17
N VAL A 82 3.47 -10.38 4.08
CA VAL A 82 4.95 -10.36 4.16
C VAL A 82 5.54 -9.50 3.06
N THR A 83 5.03 -9.62 1.84
CA THR A 83 5.47 -8.79 0.70
C THR A 83 5.19 -7.30 0.94
N VAL A 84 4.01 -6.97 1.46
CA VAL A 84 3.65 -5.57 1.76
C VAL A 84 4.55 -4.99 2.86
N VAL A 85 4.84 -5.75 3.91
CA VAL A 85 5.76 -5.33 4.99
C VAL A 85 7.17 -5.11 4.43
N GLN A 86 7.68 -6.02 3.60
CA GLN A 86 8.98 -5.86 2.95
C GLN A 86 9.03 -4.63 2.05
N ALA A 87 7.97 -4.39 1.27
CA ALA A 87 7.88 -3.20 0.42
C ALA A 87 7.86 -1.91 1.26
N ALA A 88 7.14 -1.90 2.38
CA ALA A 88 7.12 -0.76 3.30
C ALA A 88 8.51 -0.46 3.88
N ASP A 89 9.25 -1.50 4.28
CA ASP A 89 10.61 -1.36 4.79
C ASP A 89 11.57 -0.83 3.72
N LEU A 90 11.48 -1.31 2.49
CA LEU A 90 12.26 -0.79 1.38
C LEU A 90 11.92 0.67 1.08
N PHE A 91 10.63 1.00 1.08
CA PHE A 91 10.16 2.36 0.84
C PHE A 91 10.69 3.35 1.88
N GLU A 92 10.68 2.96 3.15
CA GLU A 92 11.18 3.81 4.24
C GLU A 92 12.67 4.13 4.09
N ARG A 93 13.49 3.19 3.59
CA ARG A 93 14.95 3.28 3.55
C ARG A 93 15.51 3.77 2.22
N ASN A 94 14.70 3.90 1.18
CA ASN A 94 15.16 4.21 -0.17
C ASN A 94 14.41 5.40 -0.77
N ALA A 95 14.95 5.98 -1.83
CA ALA A 95 14.39 7.18 -2.46
C ALA A 95 13.26 6.90 -3.43
N CYS A 96 13.11 5.67 -3.91
CA CYS A 96 12.05 5.31 -4.87
C CYS A 96 10.68 5.22 -4.22
N GLY A 97 9.61 5.26 -5.04
CA GLY A 97 8.23 5.21 -4.56
C GLY A 97 7.81 3.85 -4.02
N PHE A 98 6.71 3.81 -3.29
CA PHE A 98 6.17 2.57 -2.73
C PHE A 98 5.85 1.53 -3.80
N SER A 99 5.27 1.94 -4.94
CA SER A 99 4.95 1.03 -6.05
C SER A 99 6.17 0.29 -6.56
N ASP A 100 7.31 0.99 -6.68
CA ASP A 100 8.57 0.38 -7.12
C ASP A 100 9.08 -0.63 -6.09
N CYS A 101 8.99 -0.31 -4.82
CA CYS A 101 9.36 -1.20 -3.73
C CYS A 101 8.46 -2.44 -3.70
N LEU A 102 7.17 -2.28 -3.96
CA LEU A 102 6.21 -3.38 -4.01
C LEU A 102 6.51 -4.32 -5.19
N VAL A 103 6.85 -3.77 -6.36
CA VAL A 103 7.28 -4.56 -7.52
C VAL A 103 8.48 -5.42 -7.17
N VAL A 104 9.51 -4.83 -6.59
CA VAL A 104 10.75 -5.54 -6.24
C VAL A 104 10.49 -6.62 -5.18
N ALA A 105 9.74 -6.28 -4.13
CA ALA A 105 9.39 -7.24 -3.08
C ALA A 105 8.57 -8.41 -3.63
N LYS A 106 7.66 -8.14 -4.56
CA LYS A 106 6.83 -9.17 -5.19
C LYS A 106 7.64 -10.08 -6.10
N HIS A 107 8.57 -9.52 -6.91
CA HIS A 107 9.47 -10.30 -7.72
C HIS A 107 10.33 -11.24 -6.87
N ALA A 108 10.89 -10.74 -5.77
CA ALA A 108 11.65 -11.56 -4.84
C ALA A 108 10.81 -12.69 -4.24
N ARG A 109 9.58 -12.38 -3.85
CA ARG A 109 8.63 -13.36 -3.29
C ARG A 109 8.28 -14.46 -4.29
N LEU A 110 8.22 -14.12 -5.58
CA LEU A 110 7.93 -15.07 -6.67
C LEU A 110 9.19 -15.76 -7.21
N ASN A 111 10.32 -15.63 -6.50
CA ASN A 111 11.58 -16.26 -6.81
C ASN A 111 12.22 -15.80 -8.13
N CYS A 112 11.97 -14.54 -8.54
CA CYS A 112 12.70 -13.95 -9.66
C CYS A 112 14.18 -13.79 -9.26
N ALA A 113 15.08 -14.08 -10.20
CA ALA A 113 16.52 -13.94 -9.95
C ALA A 113 16.90 -12.47 -9.66
N PHE A 114 16.27 -11.53 -10.33
CA PHE A 114 16.42 -10.10 -10.10
C PHE A 114 15.27 -9.34 -10.79
N THR A 115 15.13 -8.07 -10.46
CA THR A 115 14.25 -7.13 -11.18
C THR A 115 15.09 -6.34 -12.16
N ALA A 116 14.74 -6.35 -13.45
CA ALA A 116 15.40 -5.55 -14.47
C ALA A 116 14.66 -4.22 -14.65
N THR A 117 15.37 -3.11 -14.68
CA THR A 117 14.78 -1.78 -14.85
C THR A 117 15.76 -0.78 -15.43
N PHE A 118 15.23 0.20 -16.18
CA PHE A 118 15.96 1.40 -16.58
C PHE A 118 15.90 2.52 -15.55
N ASP A 119 15.05 2.41 -14.54
CA ASP A 119 14.85 3.44 -13.51
C ASP A 119 16.04 3.47 -12.55
N ARG A 120 16.82 4.55 -12.59
CA ARG A 120 18.01 4.72 -11.76
C ARG A 120 17.68 4.73 -10.27
N SER A 121 16.55 5.27 -9.88
CA SER A 121 16.16 5.31 -8.47
C SER A 121 15.93 3.92 -7.89
N MET A 122 15.54 2.95 -8.71
CA MET A 122 15.32 1.57 -8.29
C MET A 122 16.62 0.76 -8.18
N LEU A 123 17.71 1.18 -8.83
CA LEU A 123 18.96 0.43 -8.83
C LEU A 123 19.62 0.32 -7.43
N ALA A 124 19.23 1.20 -6.49
CA ALA A 124 19.64 1.11 -5.09
C ALA A 124 18.95 0.00 -4.31
N LEU A 125 17.84 -0.52 -4.83
CA LEU A 125 17.08 -1.59 -4.16
C LEU A 125 17.81 -2.94 -4.30
N PRO A 126 17.72 -3.82 -3.29
CA PRO A 126 18.33 -5.14 -3.38
C PRO A 126 17.69 -5.97 -4.49
N GLY A 127 18.51 -6.71 -5.23
CA GLY A 127 18.03 -7.57 -6.30
C GLY A 127 17.56 -6.83 -7.55
N VAL A 128 17.98 -5.59 -7.75
CA VAL A 128 17.64 -4.78 -8.94
C VAL A 128 18.87 -4.57 -9.81
N ARG A 129 18.72 -4.70 -11.11
CA ARG A 129 19.81 -4.57 -12.09
C ARG A 129 19.33 -3.83 -13.34
N ALA A 130 20.24 -3.05 -13.93
CA ALA A 130 20.03 -2.53 -15.28
C ALA A 130 20.10 -3.65 -16.32
N PRO A 131 19.40 -3.52 -17.46
CA PRO A 131 19.54 -4.47 -18.56
C PRO A 131 20.94 -4.47 -19.15
#